data_d141102bb48e0a65359b8754127a0ca2
#
_entry.id   d141102bb48e0a65359b8754127a0ca2
#
_cell.length_a   1.000
_cell.length_b   1.000
_cell.length_c   1.000
_cell.angle_alpha   90.00
_cell.angle_beta   90.00
_cell.angle_gamma   90.00
#
_symmetry.space_group_name_H-M   'P 1'
#
loop_
_entity.id
_entity.type
_entity.pdbx_description
1 polymer ?
#
loop_
_entity_poly.entity_id
_entity_poly.type
_entity_poly.pdbx_seq_one_letter_code
_entity_poly.pdbx_strand_id
1 'polypeptide(L)'
;MKLPSHVLIATEKLTKYLLVKRPVGDKSEFLRQAGYTLDNWRQLEQDIRQQVLSREAVPIEQTRYGEYFEIRTSLRGPNGVALNVRTVWMKESSSGVTKFITLYPDRGRRP
;
A
#
# COMPACT_ATOMS: atom_id res chain seq x y z
N MET A 1 -5.95 -6.83 -14.05
CA MET A 1 -4.55 -6.82 -14.53
C MET A 1 -3.59 -6.77 -13.34
N LYS A 2 -2.38 -7.18 -13.53
CA LYS A 2 -1.39 -7.11 -12.47
C LYS A 2 -0.37 -6.04 -12.78
N LEU A 3 0.05 -5.31 -11.73
CA LEU A 3 1.08 -4.30 -11.87
C LEU A 3 2.45 -4.96 -12.03
N PRO A 4 3.44 -4.25 -12.60
CA PRO A 4 4.78 -4.82 -12.77
C PRO A 4 5.44 -5.07 -11.42
N SER A 5 6.34 -6.06 -11.37
CA SER A 5 7.00 -6.42 -10.12
C SER A 5 8.03 -5.37 -9.68
N HIS A 6 8.48 -4.54 -10.60
CA HIS A 6 9.54 -3.55 -10.32
C HIS A 6 8.98 -2.17 -9.97
N VAL A 7 7.79 -2.13 -9.35
CA VAL A 7 7.23 -0.85 -8.91
C VAL A 7 8.12 -0.19 -7.87
N LEU A 8 8.03 1.13 -7.80
CA LEU A 8 8.76 1.91 -6.82
C LEU A 8 7.92 2.06 -5.55
N ILE A 9 8.48 1.68 -4.42
CA ILE A 9 7.90 1.96 -3.11
C ILE A 9 8.91 2.84 -2.39
N ALA A 10 8.65 4.14 -2.34
CA ALA A 10 9.58 5.07 -1.71
C ALA A 10 9.65 4.78 -0.21
N THR A 11 10.86 4.66 0.31
CA THR A 11 11.09 4.37 1.72
C THR A 11 10.36 5.37 2.61
N GLU A 12 10.35 6.64 2.22
CA GLU A 12 9.70 7.71 3.01
C GLU A 12 8.20 7.48 3.18
N LYS A 13 7.55 6.84 2.21
CA LYS A 13 6.14 6.51 2.35
C LYS A 13 5.87 5.62 3.55
N LEU A 14 6.81 4.75 3.87
CA LEU A 14 6.69 3.83 4.99
C LEU A 14 7.22 4.45 6.28
N THR A 15 8.40 5.04 6.24
CA THR A 15 9.12 5.46 7.45
C THR A 15 8.68 6.83 7.96
N LYS A 16 8.14 7.69 7.08
CA LYS A 16 7.77 9.05 7.46
C LYS A 16 6.29 9.32 7.30
N TYR A 17 5.52 8.33 6.86
CA TYR A 17 4.10 8.51 6.61
C TYR A 17 3.27 7.39 7.22
N LEU A 18 3.36 6.17 6.69
CA LEU A 18 2.46 5.09 7.12
C LEU A 18 2.71 4.62 8.54
N LEU A 19 3.98 4.51 8.95
CA LEU A 19 4.35 3.91 10.24
C LEU A 19 4.58 4.93 11.34
N VAL A 20 4.35 6.20 11.05
CA VAL A 20 4.55 7.30 12.00
C VAL A 20 3.18 7.86 12.38
N LYS A 21 3.00 8.13 13.69
CA LYS A 21 1.76 8.70 14.18
C LYS A 21 1.56 10.10 13.60
N ARG A 22 0.35 10.37 13.13
CA ARG A 22 0.01 11.63 12.50
C ARG A 22 -1.27 12.18 13.10
N PRO A 23 -1.43 13.51 13.21
CA PRO A 23 -2.67 14.09 13.75
C PRO A 23 -3.86 13.85 12.82
N VAL A 24 -3.63 13.75 11.50
CA VAL A 24 -4.69 13.50 10.53
C VAL A 24 -4.24 12.40 9.59
N GLY A 25 -5.13 11.46 9.29
CA GLY A 25 -4.84 10.38 8.35
C GLY A 25 -3.84 9.37 8.87
N ASP A 26 -3.79 9.17 10.18
CA ASP A 26 -2.87 8.23 10.81
C ASP A 26 -3.24 6.78 10.46
N LYS A 27 -2.30 6.04 9.88
CA LYS A 27 -2.44 4.62 9.60
C LYS A 27 -1.54 3.75 10.46
N SER A 28 -0.73 4.38 11.33
CA SER A 28 0.24 3.63 12.12
C SER A 28 -0.42 2.70 13.13
N GLU A 29 -1.52 3.15 13.76
CA GLU A 29 -2.24 2.30 14.70
C GLU A 29 -2.86 1.10 14.00
N PHE A 30 -3.43 1.32 12.82
CA PHE A 30 -4.00 0.24 12.04
C PHE A 30 -2.94 -0.81 11.69
N LEU A 31 -1.78 -0.36 11.22
CA LEU A 31 -0.70 -1.27 10.82
C LEU A 31 -0.08 -1.97 12.03
N ARG A 32 -0.08 -1.31 13.18
CA ARG A 32 0.46 -1.91 14.40
C ARG A 32 -0.34 -3.13 14.83
N GLN A 33 -1.62 -3.18 14.52
CA GLN A 33 -2.46 -4.33 14.86
C GLN A 33 -1.91 -5.62 14.26
N ALA A 34 -1.20 -5.53 13.14
CA ALA A 34 -0.60 -6.69 12.49
C ALA A 34 0.89 -6.83 12.80
N GLY A 35 1.42 -5.97 13.67
CA GLY A 35 2.81 -6.05 14.09
C GLY A 35 3.78 -5.19 13.29
N TYR A 36 3.27 -4.28 12.45
CA TYR A 36 4.15 -3.38 11.70
C TYR A 36 4.45 -2.13 12.52
N THR A 37 5.73 -1.84 12.67
CA THR A 37 6.21 -0.65 13.37
C THR A 37 7.31 0.00 12.56
N LEU A 38 7.75 1.16 12.99
CA LEU A 38 8.85 1.84 12.31
C LEU A 38 10.12 0.98 12.31
N ASP A 39 10.34 0.20 13.37
CA ASP A 39 11.54 -0.62 13.49
C ASP A 39 11.61 -1.72 12.44
N ASN A 40 10.47 -2.22 11.97
CA ASN A 40 10.45 -3.30 10.99
C ASN A 40 9.85 -2.86 9.65
N TRP A 41 10.10 -1.62 9.25
CA TRP A 41 9.50 -1.07 8.03
C TRP A 41 9.84 -1.89 6.78
N ARG A 42 11.01 -2.54 6.76
CA ARG A 42 11.40 -3.38 5.62
C ARG A 42 10.48 -4.59 5.47
N GLN A 43 9.97 -5.10 6.60
CA GLN A 43 9.00 -6.19 6.57
C GLN A 43 7.71 -5.75 5.91
N LEU A 44 7.27 -4.52 6.19
CA LEU A 44 6.08 -3.99 5.54
C LEU A 44 6.28 -3.85 4.03
N GLU A 45 7.43 -3.33 3.61
CA GLU A 45 7.71 -3.21 2.17
C GLU A 45 7.70 -4.59 1.51
N GLN A 46 8.37 -5.55 2.11
CA GLN A 46 8.44 -6.90 1.56
C GLN A 46 7.05 -7.53 1.46
N ASP A 47 6.24 -7.36 2.49
CA ASP A 47 4.90 -7.94 2.52
C ASP A 47 3.98 -7.28 1.51
N ILE A 48 4.11 -5.97 1.29
CA ILE A 48 3.35 -5.30 0.24
C ILE A 48 3.73 -5.88 -1.12
N ARG A 49 5.02 -6.09 -1.38
CA ARG A 49 5.46 -6.65 -2.65
C ARG A 49 4.99 -8.09 -2.83
N GLN A 50 5.04 -8.89 -1.79
CA GLN A 50 4.69 -10.31 -1.88
C GLN A 50 3.20 -10.58 -1.83
N GLN A 51 2.48 -9.85 -0.97
CA GLN A 51 1.09 -10.17 -0.70
C GLN A 51 0.11 -9.28 -1.45
N VAL A 52 0.47 -8.03 -1.70
CA VAL A 52 -0.44 -7.06 -2.32
C VAL A 52 -0.19 -6.96 -3.82
N LEU A 53 1.06 -6.72 -4.19
CA LEU A 53 1.41 -6.44 -5.59
C LEU A 53 1.10 -7.61 -6.51
N SER A 54 1.07 -8.82 -6.00
CA SER A 54 0.75 -10.01 -6.77
C SER A 54 -0.74 -10.15 -7.07
N ARG A 55 -1.57 -9.31 -6.48
CA ARG A 55 -3.02 -9.37 -6.64
C ARG A 55 -3.49 -8.52 -7.81
N GLU A 56 -4.74 -8.72 -8.18
CA GLU A 56 -5.36 -8.02 -9.29
C GLU A 56 -5.48 -6.53 -8.99
N ALA A 57 -5.07 -5.68 -9.94
CA ALA A 57 -5.19 -4.24 -9.84
C ALA A 57 -6.33 -3.77 -10.73
N VAL A 58 -7.07 -2.77 -10.26
CA VAL A 58 -8.21 -2.21 -10.96
C VAL A 58 -7.94 -0.73 -11.23
N PRO A 59 -8.07 -0.28 -12.50
CA PRO A 59 -7.93 1.15 -12.79
C PRO A 59 -9.05 1.93 -12.10
N ILE A 60 -8.72 3.06 -11.47
CA ILE A 60 -9.71 3.86 -10.77
C ILE A 60 -9.81 5.29 -11.30
N GLU A 61 -8.72 5.81 -11.88
CA GLU A 61 -8.73 7.20 -12.34
C GLU A 61 -7.57 7.40 -13.31
N GLN A 62 -7.77 8.31 -14.27
CA GLN A 62 -6.71 8.73 -15.16
C GLN A 62 -6.65 10.24 -15.18
N THR A 63 -5.45 10.79 -14.97
CA THR A 63 -5.20 12.22 -15.01
C THR A 63 -4.04 12.46 -16.00
N ARG A 64 -3.74 13.73 -16.25
CA ARG A 64 -2.60 14.05 -17.11
C ARG A 64 -1.27 13.64 -16.48
N TYR A 65 -1.24 13.42 -15.18
CA TYR A 65 -0.02 13.01 -14.47
C TYR A 65 0.21 11.51 -14.49
N GLY A 66 -0.85 10.73 -14.63
CA GLY A 66 -0.72 9.30 -14.66
C GLY A 66 -2.03 8.57 -14.53
N GLU A 67 -1.92 7.26 -14.54
CA GLU A 67 -3.05 6.34 -14.41
C GLU A 67 -2.99 5.72 -13.02
N TYR A 68 -4.11 5.78 -12.28
CA TYR A 68 -4.17 5.28 -10.91
C TYR A 68 -4.86 3.93 -10.87
N PHE A 69 -4.35 3.07 -10.00
CA PHE A 69 -4.85 1.71 -9.80
C PHE A 69 -5.08 1.46 -8.34
N GLU A 70 -5.98 0.52 -8.06
CA GLU A 70 -6.30 0.11 -6.70
C GLU A 70 -6.12 -1.39 -6.59
N ILE A 71 -5.53 -1.85 -5.47
CA ILE A 71 -5.49 -3.26 -5.12
C ILE A 71 -6.08 -3.40 -3.73
N ARG A 72 -7.12 -4.23 -3.61
CA ARG A 72 -7.75 -4.57 -2.33
C ARG A 72 -7.43 -6.00 -2.01
N THR A 73 -6.90 -6.25 -0.83
CA THR A 73 -6.57 -7.59 -0.42
C THR A 73 -6.35 -7.64 1.09
N SER A 74 -6.06 -8.84 1.57
CA SER A 74 -5.67 -9.06 2.95
C SER A 74 -4.16 -9.01 3.06
N LEU A 75 -3.66 -8.30 4.06
CA LEU A 75 -2.23 -8.17 4.34
C LEU A 75 -1.95 -8.79 5.71
N ARG A 76 -1.20 -9.89 5.72
CA ARG A 76 -0.87 -10.58 6.97
C ARG A 76 0.46 -10.06 7.48
N GLY A 77 0.45 -9.54 8.70
CA GLY A 77 1.64 -8.98 9.33
C GLY A 77 2.46 -10.00 10.08
N PRO A 78 3.58 -9.56 10.64
CA PRO A 78 4.53 -10.45 11.32
C PRO A 78 3.98 -11.13 12.57
N ASN A 79 2.92 -10.58 13.17
CA ASN A 79 2.30 -11.23 14.33
C ASN A 79 1.15 -12.17 13.94
N GLY A 80 0.93 -12.40 12.65
CA GLY A 80 -0.09 -13.32 12.17
C GLY A 80 -1.47 -12.71 11.95
N VAL A 81 -1.68 -11.46 12.34
CA VAL A 81 -2.96 -10.78 12.14
C VAL A 81 -3.07 -10.33 10.70
N ALA A 82 -4.21 -10.59 10.06
CA ALA A 82 -4.48 -10.15 8.70
C ALA A 82 -5.34 -8.90 8.73
N LEU A 83 -4.93 -7.91 7.96
CA LEU A 83 -5.65 -6.64 7.83
C LEU A 83 -6.23 -6.54 6.43
N ASN A 84 -7.46 -6.06 6.33
CA ASN A 84 -8.04 -5.76 5.02
C ASN A 84 -7.56 -4.39 4.59
N VAL A 85 -6.84 -4.34 3.48
CA VAL A 85 -6.20 -3.12 3.01
C VAL A 85 -6.64 -2.78 1.59
N ARG A 86 -6.60 -1.49 1.31
CA ARG A 86 -6.79 -0.93 -0.01
C ARG A 86 -5.55 -0.12 -0.31
N THR A 87 -4.84 -0.47 -1.38
CA THR A 87 -3.62 0.23 -1.76
C THR A 87 -3.85 0.97 -3.07
N VAL A 88 -3.20 2.12 -3.22
CA VAL A 88 -3.32 2.95 -4.42
C VAL A 88 -1.95 3.09 -5.04
N TRP A 89 -1.91 2.94 -6.36
CA TRP A 89 -0.69 2.95 -7.16
C TRP A 89 -0.89 3.88 -8.35
N MET A 90 0.19 4.46 -8.86
CA MET A 90 0.11 5.34 -10.02
C MET A 90 1.21 4.99 -11.02
N LYS A 91 0.81 4.82 -12.28
CA LYS A 91 1.77 4.74 -13.38
C LYS A 91 1.94 6.16 -13.93
N GLU A 92 3.12 6.73 -13.71
CA GLU A 92 3.41 8.12 -14.05
C GLU A 92 3.52 8.28 -15.57
N SER A 93 2.83 9.28 -16.12
CA SER A 93 2.79 9.51 -17.57
C SER A 93 4.16 9.85 -18.14
N SER A 94 4.93 10.67 -17.40
CA SER A 94 6.19 11.19 -17.93
C SER A 94 7.30 10.14 -17.96
N SER A 95 7.30 9.20 -17.02
CA SER A 95 8.40 8.24 -16.88
C SER A 95 7.98 6.81 -17.19
N GLY A 96 6.69 6.51 -17.13
CA GLY A 96 6.20 5.14 -17.22
C GLY A 96 6.42 4.32 -15.96
N VAL A 97 6.97 4.92 -14.91
CA VAL A 97 7.25 4.24 -13.65
C VAL A 97 5.96 4.09 -12.84
N THR A 98 5.74 2.90 -12.31
CA THR A 98 4.61 2.66 -11.40
C THR A 98 5.10 2.78 -9.97
N LYS A 99 4.37 3.57 -9.17
CA LYS A 99 4.76 3.90 -7.79
C LYS A 99 3.64 3.60 -6.83
N PHE A 100 4.03 3.19 -5.63
CA PHE A 100 3.11 3.09 -4.51
C PHE A 100 2.74 4.50 -4.04
N ILE A 101 1.43 4.74 -3.85
CA ILE A 101 0.95 6.05 -3.39
C ILE A 101 0.59 5.98 -1.91
N THR A 102 -0.34 5.09 -1.54
CA THR A 102 -0.78 5.00 -0.15
C THR A 102 -1.50 3.69 0.12
N LEU A 103 -1.81 3.48 1.39
CA LEU A 103 -2.53 2.32 1.89
C LEU A 103 -3.59 2.82 2.87
N TYR A 104 -4.79 2.27 2.74
CA TYR A 104 -5.92 2.58 3.62
C TYR A 104 -6.46 1.30 4.25
N PRO A 105 -7.06 1.39 5.45
CA PRO A 105 -7.91 0.30 5.91
C PRO A 105 -9.09 0.14 4.96
N ASP A 106 -9.39 -1.09 4.58
CA ASP A 106 -10.52 -1.36 3.70
C ASP A 106 -11.74 -1.67 4.55
N ARG A 107 -12.54 -0.65 4.80
CA ARG A 107 -13.73 -0.76 5.64
C ARG A 107 -15.02 -0.75 4.83
N GLY A 108 -14.92 -0.59 3.52
CA GLY A 108 -16.08 -0.57 2.64
C GLY A 108 -16.56 -1.95 2.25
N ARG A 109 -15.86 -3.01 2.67
CA ARG A 109 -16.22 -4.38 2.32
C ARG A 109 -17.45 -4.78 3.09
N ARG A 110 -18.41 -5.33 2.38
CA ARG A 110 -19.67 -5.78 2.98
C ARG A 110 -19.85 -7.25 2.69
N PRO A 111 -20.36 -8.00 3.66
CA PRO A 111 -20.66 -9.41 3.42
C PRO A 111 -21.73 -9.57 2.36
#